data_46ed7f6d176b4d0c979c8de918f6076b
#
_entry.id   46ed7f6d176b4d0c979c8de918f6076b
#
_cell.length_a   1.000
_cell.length_b   1.000
_cell.length_c   1.000
_cell.angle_alpha   90.00
_cell.angle_beta   90.00
_cell.angle_gamma   90.00
#
_symmetry.space_group_name_H-M   'P 1'
#
loop_
_entity.id
_entity.type
_entity.pdbx_description
1 polymer ?
#
loop_
_entity_poly.entity_id
_entity_poly.type
_entity_poly.pdbx_seq_one_letter_code
_entity_poly.pdbx_strand_id
1 'polypeptide(L)'
;MKLPDTCVWVEVLADTPTGRHYRALFDHSDQLIVPTLVQYELQRWALRELGADAADRIIAATRNANVVALDEQTALQAASLAQEFKLATADALIYASALRLGATLVSCDRHFEDVPGVNYRAKTPVPTRS
;
A
#
# COMPACT_ATOMS: atom_id res chain seq x y z
N MET A 1 1.25 -14.06 -3.92
CA MET A 1 0.90 -12.70 -4.37
C MET A 1 1.40 -11.67 -3.37
N LYS A 2 1.62 -10.46 -3.83
CA LYS A 2 2.11 -9.36 -2.99
C LYS A 2 1.07 -8.26 -2.92
N LEU A 3 0.99 -7.60 -1.76
CA LEU A 3 0.11 -6.47 -1.53
C LEU A 3 0.97 -5.26 -1.18
N PRO A 4 1.28 -4.39 -2.16
CA PRO A 4 1.98 -3.15 -1.85
C PRO A 4 1.06 -2.22 -1.08
N ASP A 5 1.55 -1.69 0.03
CA ASP A 5 0.90 -0.66 0.81
C ASP A 5 0.85 0.66 0.02
N THR A 6 -0.02 1.55 0.41
CA THR A 6 -0.19 2.85 -0.25
C THR A 6 1.12 3.62 -0.35
N CYS A 7 1.97 3.59 0.69
CA CYS A 7 3.25 4.30 0.66
C CYS A 7 4.18 3.79 -0.45
N VAL A 8 4.15 2.50 -0.77
CA VAL A 8 4.94 1.93 -1.86
C VAL A 8 4.46 2.47 -3.21
N TRP A 9 3.13 2.50 -3.42
CA TRP A 9 2.55 3.10 -4.63
C TRP A 9 2.96 4.56 -4.79
N VAL A 10 2.85 5.34 -3.71
CA VAL A 10 3.19 6.77 -3.72
C VAL A 10 4.65 6.99 -4.07
N GLU A 11 5.55 6.22 -3.47
CA GLU A 11 6.99 6.36 -3.73
C GLU A 11 7.34 6.00 -5.18
N VAL A 12 6.70 4.98 -5.74
CA VAL A 12 6.90 4.60 -7.16
C VAL A 12 6.37 5.68 -8.08
N LEU A 13 5.16 6.20 -7.81
CA LEU A 13 4.53 7.25 -8.63
C LEU A 13 5.30 8.57 -8.56
N ALA A 14 5.87 8.89 -7.41
CA ALA A 14 6.69 10.10 -7.22
C ALA A 14 8.15 9.92 -7.69
N ASP A 15 8.53 8.73 -8.13
CA ASP A 15 9.88 8.39 -8.61
C ASP A 15 10.98 8.77 -7.62
N THR A 16 10.76 8.46 -6.35
CA THR A 16 11.77 8.64 -5.29
C THR A 16 12.82 7.53 -5.33
N PRO A 17 13.97 7.68 -4.65
CA PRO A 17 14.92 6.58 -4.52
C PRO A 17 14.29 5.31 -3.92
N THR A 18 13.39 5.45 -2.95
CA THR A 18 12.62 4.33 -2.40
C THR A 18 11.74 3.71 -3.47
N GLY A 19 11.03 4.54 -4.27
CA GLY A 19 10.16 4.08 -5.35
C GLY A 19 10.92 3.30 -6.42
N ARG A 20 12.12 3.73 -6.76
CA ARG A 20 12.95 3.02 -7.74
C ARG A 20 13.30 1.61 -7.30
N HIS A 21 13.46 1.40 -5.99
CA HIS A 21 13.67 0.07 -5.42
C HIS A 21 12.49 -0.87 -5.67
N TYR A 22 11.25 -0.33 -5.66
CA TYR A 22 10.03 -1.13 -5.81
C TYR A 22 9.50 -1.18 -7.24
N ARG A 23 10.09 -0.44 -8.17
CA ARG A 23 9.54 -0.29 -9.53
C ARG A 23 9.28 -1.61 -10.22
N ALA A 24 10.21 -2.57 -10.12
CA ALA A 24 10.09 -3.87 -10.77
C ALA A 24 8.89 -4.68 -10.27
N LEU A 25 8.42 -4.44 -9.05
CA LEU A 25 7.25 -5.11 -8.48
C LEU A 25 6.01 -4.85 -9.34
N PHE A 26 5.91 -3.67 -9.95
CA PHE A 26 4.75 -3.24 -10.73
C PHE A 26 4.77 -3.73 -12.18
N ASP A 27 5.84 -4.40 -12.61
CA ASP A 27 5.91 -5.03 -13.92
C ASP A 27 5.03 -6.28 -14.01
N HIS A 28 4.61 -6.82 -12.87
CA HIS A 28 3.79 -8.03 -12.76
C HIS A 28 2.48 -7.73 -12.02
N SER A 29 1.66 -6.85 -12.58
CA SER A 29 0.40 -6.39 -11.97
C SER A 29 -0.56 -7.53 -11.65
N ASP A 30 -0.55 -8.62 -12.45
CA ASP A 30 -1.37 -9.79 -12.23
C ASP A 30 -1.04 -10.52 -10.92
N GLN A 31 0.12 -10.26 -10.33
CA GLN A 31 0.57 -10.84 -9.06
C GLN A 31 0.39 -9.88 -7.88
N LEU A 32 -0.21 -8.73 -8.12
CA LEU A 32 -0.45 -7.73 -7.08
C LEU A 32 -1.90 -7.73 -6.63
N ILE A 33 -2.09 -7.46 -5.35
CA ILE A 33 -3.41 -7.22 -4.74
C ILE A 33 -3.50 -5.75 -4.38
N VAL A 34 -4.64 -5.14 -4.73
CA VAL A 34 -4.94 -3.74 -4.40
C VAL A 34 -6.27 -3.71 -3.64
N PRO A 35 -6.24 -3.56 -2.32
CA PRO A 35 -7.47 -3.31 -1.57
C PRO A 35 -8.11 -2.00 -2.00
N THR A 36 -9.44 -1.93 -1.98
CA THR A 36 -10.14 -0.68 -2.30
C THR A 36 -9.76 0.46 -1.36
N LEU A 37 -9.33 0.14 -0.13
CA LEU A 37 -8.80 1.16 0.79
C LEU A 37 -7.52 1.79 0.24
N VAL A 38 -6.65 1.02 -0.41
CA VAL A 38 -5.46 1.56 -1.07
C VAL A 38 -5.87 2.47 -2.23
N GLN A 39 -6.88 2.09 -3.01
CA GLN A 39 -7.42 2.97 -4.04
C GLN A 39 -7.95 4.28 -3.47
N TYR A 40 -8.65 4.21 -2.35
CA TYR A 40 -9.14 5.41 -1.66
C TYR A 40 -7.99 6.34 -1.26
N GLU A 41 -6.96 5.79 -0.64
CA GLU A 41 -5.81 6.58 -0.19
C GLU A 41 -5.04 7.17 -1.37
N LEU A 42 -4.85 6.39 -2.45
CA LEU A 42 -4.19 6.86 -3.67
C LEU A 42 -5.00 7.96 -4.36
N GLN A 43 -6.32 7.80 -4.46
CA GLN A 43 -7.21 8.80 -5.04
C GLN A 43 -7.11 10.11 -4.26
N ARG A 44 -7.16 10.03 -2.94
CA ARG A 44 -7.06 11.20 -2.08
C ARG A 44 -5.72 11.91 -2.23
N TRP A 45 -4.64 11.15 -2.23
CA TRP A 45 -3.29 11.69 -2.42
C TRP A 45 -3.13 12.32 -3.81
N ALA A 46 -3.57 11.64 -4.86
CA ALA A 46 -3.43 12.12 -6.23
C ALA A 46 -4.25 13.39 -6.49
N LEU A 47 -5.48 13.44 -5.98
CA LEU A 47 -6.31 14.65 -6.10
C LEU A 47 -5.65 15.86 -5.44
N ARG A 48 -5.02 15.65 -4.28
CA ARG A 48 -4.35 16.72 -3.55
C ARG A 48 -3.05 17.17 -4.24
N GLU A 49 -2.25 16.22 -4.72
CA GLU A 49 -0.89 16.50 -5.19
C GLU A 49 -0.76 16.68 -6.70
N LEU A 50 -1.61 16.02 -7.49
CA LEU A 50 -1.44 15.91 -8.95
C LEU A 50 -2.65 16.36 -9.76
N GLY A 51 -3.83 16.44 -9.17
CA GLY A 51 -5.07 16.84 -9.85
C GLY A 51 -5.91 15.66 -10.36
N ALA A 52 -7.10 15.98 -10.86
CA ALA A 52 -8.13 14.99 -11.20
C ALA A 52 -7.71 14.05 -12.35
N ASP A 53 -7.09 14.59 -13.40
CA ASP A 53 -6.71 13.75 -14.55
C ASP A 53 -5.66 12.71 -14.18
N ALA A 54 -4.66 13.09 -13.40
CA ALA A 54 -3.65 12.17 -12.91
C ALA A 54 -4.27 11.13 -11.96
N ALA A 55 -5.18 11.54 -11.09
CA ALA A 55 -5.88 10.63 -10.19
C ALA A 55 -6.64 9.56 -10.98
N ASP A 56 -7.36 9.94 -12.05
CA ASP A 56 -8.09 8.99 -12.89
C ASP A 56 -7.15 7.96 -13.53
N ARG A 57 -5.98 8.41 -14.01
CA ARG A 57 -4.99 7.52 -14.61
C ARG A 57 -4.39 6.56 -13.59
N ILE A 58 -4.13 7.02 -12.38
CA ILE A 58 -3.58 6.19 -11.31
C ILE A 58 -4.57 5.11 -10.91
N ILE A 59 -5.84 5.47 -10.71
CA ILE A 59 -6.86 4.49 -10.38
C ILE A 59 -7.05 3.48 -11.52
N ALA A 60 -7.04 3.94 -12.76
CA ALA A 60 -7.10 3.03 -13.91
C ALA A 60 -5.94 2.02 -13.90
N ALA A 61 -4.73 2.47 -13.54
CA ALA A 61 -3.56 1.59 -13.42
C ALA A 61 -3.75 0.54 -12.32
N THR A 62 -4.37 0.88 -11.19
CA THR A 62 -4.62 -0.10 -10.11
C THR A 62 -5.54 -1.23 -10.57
N ARG A 63 -6.41 -0.98 -11.54
CA ARG A 63 -7.35 -1.99 -12.05
C ARG A 63 -6.69 -3.07 -12.90
N ASN A 64 -5.44 -2.91 -13.27
CA ASN A 64 -4.65 -3.97 -13.91
C ASN A 64 -4.21 -5.04 -12.89
N ALA A 65 -4.28 -4.73 -11.61
CA ALA A 65 -4.00 -5.67 -10.53
C ALA A 65 -5.31 -6.31 -10.05
N ASN A 66 -5.21 -7.12 -9.00
CA ASN A 66 -6.36 -7.78 -8.39
C ASN A 66 -6.96 -6.84 -7.33
N VAL A 67 -8.00 -6.10 -7.70
CA VAL A 67 -8.68 -5.19 -6.78
C VAL A 67 -9.62 -6.00 -5.88
N VAL A 68 -9.52 -5.81 -4.57
CA VAL A 68 -10.29 -6.56 -3.57
C VAL A 68 -11.00 -5.58 -2.63
N ALA A 69 -12.32 -5.73 -2.54
CA ALA A 69 -13.13 -4.93 -1.64
C ALA A 69 -12.96 -5.40 -0.19
N LEU A 70 -13.11 -4.47 0.74
CA LEU A 70 -13.12 -4.77 2.17
C LEU A 70 -14.42 -5.49 2.54
N ASP A 71 -14.32 -6.67 3.14
CA ASP A 71 -15.48 -7.40 3.65
C ASP A 71 -15.56 -7.35 5.17
N GLU A 72 -16.69 -7.85 5.70
CA GLU A 72 -16.96 -7.84 7.15
C GLU A 72 -15.90 -8.61 7.94
N GLN A 73 -15.51 -9.80 7.47
CA GLN A 73 -14.54 -10.63 8.17
C GLN A 73 -13.18 -9.95 8.27
N THR A 74 -12.76 -9.32 7.19
CA THR A 74 -11.50 -8.56 7.17
C THR A 74 -11.55 -7.37 8.12
N ALA A 75 -12.67 -6.64 8.13
CA ALA A 75 -12.85 -5.50 9.02
C ALA A 75 -12.78 -5.91 10.49
N LEU A 76 -13.44 -7.00 10.85
CA LEU A 76 -13.45 -7.48 12.25
C LEU A 76 -12.08 -8.02 12.69
N GLN A 77 -11.39 -8.73 11.80
CA GLN A 77 -10.02 -9.18 12.06
C GLN A 77 -9.07 -7.99 12.22
N ALA A 78 -9.22 -6.96 11.39
CA ALA A 78 -8.42 -5.75 11.48
C ALA A 78 -8.55 -5.08 12.86
N ALA A 79 -9.75 -5.07 13.45
CA ALA A 79 -9.95 -4.51 14.78
C ALA A 79 -9.09 -5.21 15.83
N SER A 80 -9.00 -6.54 15.78
CA SER A 80 -8.16 -7.32 16.68
C SER A 80 -6.67 -7.06 16.45
N LEU A 81 -6.26 -6.97 15.18
CA LEU A 81 -4.86 -6.71 14.80
C LEU A 81 -4.44 -5.29 15.19
N ALA A 82 -5.34 -4.32 15.07
CA ALA A 82 -5.08 -2.95 15.48
C ALA A 82 -4.75 -2.86 16.97
N GLN A 83 -5.46 -3.62 17.80
CA GLN A 83 -5.22 -3.69 19.24
C GLN A 83 -3.91 -4.43 19.55
N GLU A 84 -3.68 -5.56 18.91
CA GLU A 84 -2.50 -6.40 19.15
C GLU A 84 -1.20 -5.72 18.76
N PHE A 85 -1.16 -5.09 17.58
CA PHE A 85 0.05 -4.48 17.03
C PHE A 85 0.05 -2.95 17.09
N LYS A 86 -0.96 -2.36 17.71
CA LYS A 86 -1.09 -0.89 17.88
C LYS A 86 -1.07 -0.16 16.54
N LEU A 87 -1.82 -0.68 15.57
CA LEU A 87 -1.91 -0.12 14.23
C LEU A 87 -3.07 0.87 14.13
N ALA A 88 -2.85 1.92 13.33
CA ALA A 88 -3.94 2.81 12.93
C ALA A 88 -4.95 2.05 12.06
N THR A 89 -6.17 2.59 11.93
CA THR A 89 -7.27 1.93 11.23
C THR A 89 -6.90 1.47 9.82
N ALA A 90 -6.36 2.36 9.01
CA ALA A 90 -6.01 2.02 7.63
C ALA A 90 -4.94 0.93 7.57
N ASP A 91 -3.89 1.03 8.39
CA ASP A 91 -2.81 0.04 8.43
C ASP A 91 -3.33 -1.33 8.84
N ALA A 92 -4.21 -1.37 9.85
CA ALA A 92 -4.80 -2.63 10.31
C ALA A 92 -5.66 -3.29 9.25
N LEU A 93 -6.46 -2.51 8.50
CA LEU A 93 -7.30 -3.01 7.41
C LEU A 93 -6.46 -3.57 6.27
N ILE A 94 -5.37 -2.90 5.92
CA ILE A 94 -4.46 -3.35 4.87
C ILE A 94 -3.74 -4.64 5.30
N TYR A 95 -3.25 -4.68 6.54
CA TYR A 95 -2.58 -5.86 7.08
C TYR A 95 -3.51 -7.06 7.14
N ALA A 96 -4.75 -6.86 7.63
CA ALA A 96 -5.76 -7.93 7.68
C ALA A 96 -6.08 -8.45 6.28
N SER A 97 -6.16 -7.58 5.28
CA SER A 97 -6.40 -7.96 3.89
C SER A 97 -5.28 -8.88 3.38
N ALA A 98 -4.03 -8.54 3.65
CA ALA A 98 -2.89 -9.39 3.25
C ALA A 98 -2.95 -10.76 3.92
N LEU A 99 -3.20 -10.82 5.23
CA LEU A 99 -3.28 -12.08 5.97
C LEU A 99 -4.40 -12.97 5.45
N ARG A 100 -5.57 -12.41 5.22
CA ARG A 100 -6.73 -13.20 4.77
C ARG A 100 -6.56 -13.75 3.35
N LEU A 101 -5.84 -13.04 2.51
CA LEU A 101 -5.60 -13.44 1.12
C LEU A 101 -4.32 -14.26 0.95
N GLY A 102 -3.61 -14.52 2.02
CA GLY A 102 -2.34 -15.23 1.95
C GLY A 102 -1.27 -14.50 1.15
N ALA A 103 -1.37 -13.17 1.11
CA ALA A 103 -0.44 -12.32 0.38
C ALA A 103 0.61 -11.73 1.32
N THR A 104 1.78 -11.41 0.77
CA THR A 104 2.81 -10.71 1.52
C THR A 104 2.59 -9.21 1.42
N LEU A 105 2.37 -8.54 2.56
CA LEU A 105 2.32 -7.08 2.61
C LEU A 105 3.72 -6.53 2.41
N VAL A 106 3.86 -5.61 1.46
CA VAL A 106 5.11 -4.90 1.18
C VAL A 106 4.94 -3.45 1.59
N SER A 107 5.77 -2.96 2.50
CA SER A 107 5.63 -1.59 3.02
C SER A 107 6.96 -0.92 3.27
N CYS A 108 6.97 0.40 3.16
CA CYS A 108 8.06 1.27 3.58
C CYS A 108 7.61 2.22 4.71
N ASP A 109 6.43 1.99 5.28
CA ASP A 109 5.92 2.76 6.41
C ASP A 109 6.47 2.17 7.71
N ARG A 110 7.07 3.04 8.54
CA ARG A 110 7.68 2.66 9.81
C ARG A 110 6.72 1.98 10.78
N HIS A 111 5.42 2.22 10.64
CA HIS A 111 4.41 1.58 11.48
C HIS A 111 4.42 0.06 11.32
N PHE A 112 4.96 -0.46 10.21
CA PHE A 112 5.06 -1.90 9.97
C PHE A 112 6.42 -2.51 10.30
N GLU A 113 7.36 -1.74 10.83
CA GLU A 113 8.75 -2.20 11.04
C GLU A 113 8.83 -3.52 11.83
N ASP A 114 8.05 -3.64 12.90
CA ASP A 114 8.07 -4.81 13.78
C ASP A 114 6.83 -5.69 13.65
N VAL A 115 6.04 -5.51 12.58
CA VAL A 115 4.81 -6.28 12.39
C VAL A 115 5.13 -7.60 11.69
N PRO A 116 4.73 -8.76 12.26
CA PRO A 116 5.09 -10.06 11.73
C PRO A 116 4.60 -10.29 10.30
N GLY A 117 5.44 -10.89 9.47
CA GLY A 117 5.08 -11.27 8.10
C GLY A 117 5.09 -10.14 7.08
N VAL A 118 5.35 -8.92 7.50
CA VAL A 118 5.46 -7.77 6.58
C VAL A 118 6.86 -7.70 5.98
N ASN A 119 6.92 -7.58 4.66
CA ASN A 119 8.17 -7.27 3.97
C ASN A 119 8.39 -5.76 4.06
N TYR A 120 9.03 -5.34 5.13
CA TYR A 120 9.29 -3.94 5.42
C TYR A 120 10.70 -3.54 4.99
N ARG A 121 10.79 -2.38 4.37
CA ARG A 121 12.06 -1.73 4.05
C ARG A 121 11.93 -0.24 4.35
N ALA A 122 12.82 0.29 5.17
CA ALA A 122 12.85 1.71 5.48
C ALA A 122 13.04 2.56 4.22
N LYS A 123 12.39 3.73 4.19
CA LYS A 123 12.57 4.67 3.09
C LYS A 123 14.03 5.11 3.00
N THR A 124 14.53 5.17 1.76
CA THR A 124 15.85 5.74 1.48
C THR A 124 15.76 7.25 1.68
N PRO A 125 16.64 7.84 2.52
CA PRO A 125 16.64 9.30 2.69
C PRO A 125 16.84 10.02 1.35
N VAL A 126 16.06 11.08 1.14
CA VAL A 126 16.28 11.97 -0.01
C VAL A 126 17.41 12.91 0.35
N PRO A 127 18.44 13.06 -0.54
CA PRO A 127 19.52 13.99 -0.27
C PRO A 127 18.99 15.40 -0.02
N THR A 128 19.35 16.00 1.10
CA THR A 128 19.02 17.40 1.37
C THR A 128 20.00 18.28 0.61
N ARG A 129 19.49 19.33 -0.02
CA ARG A 129 20.36 20.37 -0.57
C ARG A 129 20.94 21.17 0.57
N SER A 130 22.23 21.20 0.61
CA SER A 130 22.95 22.09 1.51
C SER A 130 23.00 23.51 0.95
#